data_f5b0a1f53d0e2fc720c4bedbfd9bbfdb
#
_entry.id   f5b0a1f53d0e2fc720c4bedbfd9bbfdb
#
_cell.length_a   1.000
_cell.length_b   1.000
_cell.length_c   1.000
_cell.angle_alpha   90.00
_cell.angle_beta   90.00
_cell.angle_gamma   90.00
#
_symmetry.space_group_name_H-M   'P 1'
#
loop_
_entity.id
_entity.type
_entity.pdbx_description
1 polymer ?
#
loop_
_entity_poly.entity_id
_entity_poly.type
_entity_poly.pdbx_seq_one_letter_code
_entity_poly.pdbx_strand_id
1 'polypeptide(L)'
;MKYENIRGGEQMRGVVTAAEMKALDANTIEKAGIPSLVLMERAALQTATEIIKRVNTKDKEKILVVCGTGNNGGDGLAIARLLHLHGFKTWYYIVGNEEKMTKETSSQLRTAEYYHTPRVHNLILNEYT
;
A
#
# COMPACT_ATOMS: atom_id res chain seq x y z
N MET A 1 -0.21 -4.16 -7.38
CA MET A 1 0.27 -3.12 -6.46
C MET A 1 1.75 -2.94 -6.68
N LYS A 2 2.15 -1.73 -6.86
CA LYS A 2 3.57 -1.37 -6.94
C LYS A 2 3.88 -0.37 -5.84
N TYR A 3 4.99 -0.54 -5.20
CA TYR A 3 5.59 0.50 -4.39
C TYR A 3 7.04 0.66 -4.82
N GLU A 4 7.52 1.87 -4.76
CA GLU A 4 8.90 2.17 -5.13
C GLU A 4 9.60 2.80 -3.93
N ASN A 5 10.81 2.37 -3.71
CA ASN A 5 11.71 3.04 -2.81
C ASN A 5 12.24 4.27 -3.54
N ILE A 6 12.02 5.46 -2.98
CA ILE A 6 12.40 6.73 -3.58
C ILE A 6 13.92 6.84 -3.78
N ARG A 7 14.67 5.91 -3.23
CA ARG A 7 16.12 5.82 -3.39
C ARG A 7 16.57 5.40 -4.79
N GLY A 8 15.65 5.06 -5.67
CA GLY A 8 15.92 4.77 -7.08
C GLY A 8 16.70 3.48 -7.35
N GLY A 9 16.15 2.61 -8.14
CA GLY A 9 16.88 1.50 -8.75
C GLY A 9 16.84 0.15 -8.03
N GLU A 10 16.42 0.05 -6.77
CA GLU A 10 16.22 -1.25 -6.14
C GLU A 10 14.80 -1.74 -6.40
N GLN A 11 14.67 -2.68 -7.33
CA GLN A 11 13.42 -3.36 -7.57
C GLN A 11 13.19 -4.44 -6.54
N MET A 12 11.98 -4.54 -6.04
CA MET A 12 11.58 -5.64 -5.20
C MET A 12 11.53 -6.93 -6.01
N ARG A 13 12.22 -7.96 -5.50
CA ARG A 13 12.17 -9.30 -6.08
C ARG A 13 11.03 -10.09 -5.47
N GLY A 14 10.37 -10.90 -6.27
CA GLY A 14 9.36 -11.84 -5.79
C GLY A 14 7.99 -11.23 -5.50
N VAL A 15 7.64 -10.16 -6.19
CA VAL A 15 6.30 -9.58 -6.07
C VAL A 15 5.29 -10.48 -6.75
N VAL A 16 4.26 -10.90 -6.00
CA VAL A 16 3.12 -11.62 -6.54
C VAL A 16 2.31 -10.67 -7.43
N THR A 17 1.89 -11.12 -8.60
CA THR A 17 1.09 -10.27 -9.49
C THR A 17 -0.28 -9.97 -8.89
N ALA A 18 -0.86 -8.86 -9.28
CA ALA A 18 -2.22 -8.49 -8.87
C ALA A 18 -3.25 -9.59 -9.23
N ALA A 19 -3.09 -10.24 -10.38
CA ALA A 19 -3.98 -11.30 -10.80
C ALA A 19 -3.86 -12.54 -9.90
N GLU A 20 -2.65 -12.92 -9.51
CA GLU A 20 -2.41 -14.03 -8.59
C GLU A 20 -2.98 -13.75 -7.21
N MET A 21 -2.75 -12.56 -6.66
CA MET A 21 -3.33 -12.14 -5.38
C MET A 21 -4.86 -12.18 -5.44
N LYS A 22 -5.45 -11.66 -6.50
CA LYS A 22 -6.90 -11.63 -6.67
C LYS A 22 -7.51 -13.04 -6.74
N ALA A 23 -6.85 -13.96 -7.43
CA ALA A 23 -7.31 -15.34 -7.53
C ALA A 23 -7.25 -16.06 -6.17
N LEU A 24 -6.17 -15.87 -5.42
CA LEU A 24 -6.02 -16.43 -4.08
C LEU A 24 -7.05 -15.86 -3.12
N ASP A 25 -7.26 -14.55 -3.13
CA ASP A 25 -8.22 -13.87 -2.27
C ASP A 25 -9.65 -14.31 -2.55
N ALA A 26 -10.06 -14.37 -3.82
CA ALA A 26 -11.39 -14.81 -4.21
C ALA A 26 -11.67 -16.24 -3.71
N ASN A 27 -10.71 -17.15 -3.89
CA ASN A 27 -10.85 -18.52 -3.43
C ASN A 27 -10.98 -18.62 -1.91
N THR A 28 -10.21 -17.82 -1.17
CA THR A 28 -10.25 -17.78 0.30
C THR A 28 -11.57 -17.21 0.81
N ILE A 29 -12.08 -16.14 0.20
CA ILE A 29 -13.34 -15.51 0.56
C ILE A 29 -14.50 -16.50 0.39
N GLU A 30 -14.54 -17.18 -0.76
CA GLU A 30 -15.61 -18.12 -1.05
C GLU A 30 -15.59 -19.37 -0.16
N LYS A 31 -14.41 -19.94 0.05
CA LYS A 31 -14.29 -21.23 0.75
C LYS A 31 -14.14 -21.11 2.25
N ALA A 32 -13.44 -20.10 2.74
CA ALA A 32 -13.14 -19.94 4.16
C ALA A 32 -14.03 -18.92 4.87
N GLY A 33 -14.77 -18.10 4.12
CA GLY A 33 -15.65 -17.09 4.69
C GLY A 33 -14.92 -15.92 5.35
N ILE A 34 -13.64 -15.71 5.03
CA ILE A 34 -12.86 -14.62 5.58
C ILE A 34 -13.20 -13.32 4.82
N PRO A 35 -13.58 -12.23 5.50
CA PRO A 35 -13.90 -10.98 4.83
C PRO A 35 -12.71 -10.45 4.00
N SER A 36 -13.01 -9.88 2.84
CA SER A 36 -11.99 -9.36 1.91
C SER A 36 -11.09 -8.30 2.55
N LEU A 37 -11.64 -7.45 3.41
CA LEU A 37 -10.87 -6.42 4.10
C LEU A 37 -9.83 -7.02 5.05
N VAL A 38 -10.14 -8.13 5.69
CA VAL A 38 -9.20 -8.85 6.56
C VAL A 38 -8.05 -9.45 5.75
N LEU A 39 -8.36 -10.04 4.60
CA LEU A 39 -7.33 -10.58 3.70
C LEU A 39 -6.43 -9.46 3.17
N MET A 40 -7.02 -8.33 2.80
CA MET A 40 -6.29 -7.15 2.35
C MET A 40 -5.31 -6.65 3.42
N GLU A 41 -5.77 -6.54 4.66
CA GLU A 41 -4.92 -6.11 5.78
C GLU A 41 -3.77 -7.08 6.04
N ARG A 42 -4.02 -8.38 5.98
CA ARG A 42 -2.99 -9.40 6.14
C ARG A 42 -1.93 -9.33 5.04
N ALA A 43 -2.37 -9.20 3.79
CA ALA A 43 -1.47 -9.07 2.65
C ALA A 43 -0.61 -7.81 2.77
N ALA A 44 -1.23 -6.70 3.16
CA ALA A 44 -0.52 -5.44 3.38
C ALA A 44 0.51 -5.55 4.50
N LEU A 45 0.16 -6.21 5.59
CA LEU A 45 1.09 -6.43 6.71
C LEU A 45 2.30 -7.25 6.30
N GLN A 46 2.10 -8.30 5.52
CA GLN A 46 3.21 -9.11 5.00
C GLN A 46 4.14 -8.29 4.12
N THR A 47 3.58 -7.49 3.22
CA THR A 47 4.37 -6.62 2.33
C THR A 47 5.11 -5.54 3.13
N ALA A 48 4.43 -4.88 4.05
CA ALA A 48 5.06 -3.88 4.91
C ALA A 48 6.22 -4.48 5.71
N THR A 49 6.05 -5.68 6.25
CA THR A 49 7.10 -6.40 6.98
C THR A 49 8.32 -6.64 6.10
N GLU A 50 8.12 -7.04 4.84
CA GLU A 50 9.22 -7.23 3.90
C GLU A 50 9.94 -5.92 3.56
N ILE A 51 9.19 -4.83 3.40
CA ILE A 51 9.77 -3.50 3.17
C ILE A 51 10.63 -3.09 4.37
N ILE A 52 10.11 -3.25 5.57
CA ILE A 52 10.82 -2.89 6.81
C ILE A 52 12.14 -3.63 6.92
N LYS A 53 12.17 -4.91 6.56
CA LYS A 53 13.42 -5.70 6.57
C LYS A 53 14.46 -5.20 5.58
N ARG A 54 14.05 -4.58 4.47
CA ARG A 54 14.92 -4.12 3.39
C ARG A 54 15.37 -2.69 3.54
N VAL A 55 14.62 -1.89 4.30
CA VAL A 55 14.93 -0.47 4.52
C VAL A 55 15.70 -0.35 5.84
N ASN A 56 17.01 -0.20 5.74
CA ASN A 56 17.91 -0.23 6.89
C ASN A 56 17.92 1.05 7.72
N THR A 57 17.41 2.17 7.20
CA THR A 57 17.49 3.46 7.88
C THR A 57 16.16 4.22 7.78
N LYS A 58 15.39 4.22 8.87
CA LYS A 58 14.10 4.91 8.96
C LYS A 58 14.19 6.42 8.69
N ASP A 59 15.31 7.03 9.05
CA ASP A 59 15.46 8.48 9.03
C ASP A 59 15.90 9.02 7.68
N LYS A 60 16.47 8.18 6.83
CA LYS A 60 17.07 8.61 5.56
C LYS A 60 16.26 8.24 4.34
N GLU A 61 15.47 7.20 4.41
CA GLU A 61 14.70 6.74 3.26
C GLU A 61 13.28 7.27 3.29
N LYS A 62 12.85 7.74 2.16
CA LYS A 62 11.48 8.21 1.92
C LYS A 62 10.77 7.19 1.06
N ILE A 63 9.54 6.88 1.41
CA ILE A 63 8.73 5.89 0.70
C ILE A 63 7.49 6.57 0.16
N LEU A 64 7.27 6.45 -1.13
CA LEU A 64 6.05 6.89 -1.77
C LEU A 64 5.28 5.67 -2.27
N VAL A 65 4.05 5.54 -1.82
CA VAL A 65 3.17 4.45 -2.25
C VAL A 65 2.13 5.02 -3.22
N VAL A 66 2.16 4.54 -4.46
CA VAL A 66 1.22 4.96 -5.49
C VAL A 66 0.06 3.97 -5.53
N CYS A 67 -1.15 4.47 -5.30
CA CYS A 67 -2.36 3.67 -5.13
C CYS A 67 -3.37 3.98 -6.23
N GLY A 68 -3.91 2.95 -6.86
CA GLY A 68 -5.08 3.09 -7.72
C GLY A 68 -6.37 3.09 -6.90
N THR A 69 -7.51 3.04 -7.58
CA THR A 69 -8.84 3.06 -6.95
C THR A 69 -9.45 1.67 -6.76
N GLY A 70 -8.87 0.64 -7.38
CA GLY A 70 -9.26 -0.75 -7.17
C GLY A 70 -8.68 -1.33 -5.88
N ASN A 71 -8.87 -2.62 -5.66
CA ASN A 71 -8.40 -3.30 -4.44
C ASN A 71 -6.88 -3.27 -4.26
N ASN A 72 -6.10 -3.23 -5.34
CA ASN A 72 -4.67 -3.02 -5.25
C ASN A 72 -4.31 -1.69 -4.58
N GLY A 73 -5.10 -0.65 -4.86
CA GLY A 73 -4.95 0.64 -4.19
C GLY A 73 -5.20 0.53 -2.69
N GLY A 74 -6.18 -0.27 -2.29
CA GLY A 74 -6.45 -0.55 -0.89
C GLY A 74 -5.28 -1.22 -0.18
N ASP A 75 -4.65 -2.18 -0.83
CA ASP A 75 -3.41 -2.78 -0.33
C ASP A 75 -2.32 -1.72 -0.13
N GLY A 76 -2.16 -0.86 -1.12
CA GLY A 76 -1.18 0.23 -1.06
C GLY A 76 -1.43 1.21 0.07
N LEU A 77 -2.68 1.62 0.28
CA LEU A 77 -3.06 2.51 1.38
C LEU A 77 -2.78 1.88 2.74
N ALA A 78 -3.09 0.59 2.89
CA ALA A 78 -2.80 -0.14 4.12
C ALA A 78 -1.29 -0.23 4.37
N ILE A 79 -0.50 -0.51 3.34
CA ILE A 79 0.96 -0.55 3.44
C ILE A 79 1.51 0.82 3.85
N ALA A 80 1.08 1.89 3.21
CA ALA A 80 1.52 3.24 3.54
C ALA A 80 1.24 3.57 5.02
N ARG A 81 0.04 3.26 5.47
CA ARG A 81 -0.34 3.46 6.88
C ARG A 81 0.54 2.65 7.82
N LEU A 82 0.74 1.37 7.54
CA LEU A 82 1.56 0.49 8.38
C LEU A 82 3.01 0.97 8.47
N LEU A 83 3.59 1.38 7.35
CA LEU A 83 4.95 1.94 7.33
C LEU A 83 5.03 3.26 8.10
N HIS A 84 4.04 4.13 7.93
CA HIS A 84 3.95 5.39 8.66
C HIS A 84 3.87 5.15 10.17
N LEU A 85 3.00 4.24 10.60
CA LEU A 85 2.87 3.89 12.02
C LEU A 85 4.13 3.24 12.59
N HIS A 86 4.93 2.63 11.73
CA HIS A 86 6.21 2.03 12.12
C HIS A 86 7.37 3.04 12.15
N GLY A 87 7.10 4.28 11.84
CA GLY A 87 8.07 5.38 11.94
C GLY A 87 8.82 5.71 10.66
N PHE A 88 8.46 5.10 9.54
CA PHE A 88 9.06 5.42 8.24
C PHE A 88 8.47 6.69 7.65
N LYS A 89 9.29 7.48 6.99
CA LYS A 89 8.84 8.66 6.21
C LYS A 89 8.11 8.17 4.97
N THR A 90 6.79 8.16 5.05
CA THR A 90 5.93 7.53 4.04
C THR A 90 4.84 8.48 3.60
N TRP A 91 4.60 8.51 2.30
CA TRP A 91 3.49 9.23 1.67
C TRP A 91 2.71 8.28 0.79
N TYR A 92 1.47 8.60 0.53
CA TYR A 92 0.70 7.92 -0.51
C TYR A 92 0.15 8.92 -1.52
N TYR A 93 -0.02 8.46 -2.73
CA TYR A 93 -0.60 9.21 -3.84
C TYR A 93 -1.66 8.35 -4.52
N ILE A 94 -2.84 8.91 -4.71
CA ILE A 94 -3.96 8.19 -5.34
C ILE A 94 -4.07 8.60 -6.80
N VAL A 95 -4.03 7.60 -7.70
CA VAL A 95 -4.20 7.78 -9.13
C VAL A 95 -5.59 7.31 -9.51
N GLY A 96 -6.34 8.16 -10.19
CA GLY A 96 -7.67 7.83 -10.69
C GLY A 96 -8.78 8.58 -9.97
N ASN A 97 -10.02 8.21 -10.28
CA ASN A 97 -11.20 8.84 -9.74
C ASN A 97 -11.58 8.18 -8.40
N GLU A 98 -11.47 8.94 -7.32
CA GLU A 98 -11.79 8.45 -5.97
C GLU A 98 -13.25 8.03 -5.81
N GLU A 99 -14.16 8.58 -6.60
CA GLU A 99 -15.56 8.18 -6.60
C GLU A 99 -15.77 6.74 -7.08
N LYS A 100 -14.79 6.20 -7.81
CA LYS A 100 -14.81 4.82 -8.30
C LYS A 100 -14.06 3.83 -7.40
N MET A 101 -13.63 4.27 -6.23
CA MET A 101 -12.97 3.38 -5.28
C MET A 101 -13.85 2.21 -4.88
N THR A 102 -13.24 1.04 -4.76
CA THR A 102 -13.90 -0.11 -4.15
C THR A 102 -14.21 0.19 -2.68
N LYS A 103 -15.15 -0.54 -2.11
CA LYS A 103 -15.54 -0.40 -0.71
C LYS A 103 -14.35 -0.61 0.22
N GLU A 104 -13.54 -1.62 -0.08
CA GLU A 104 -12.35 -1.96 0.70
C GLU A 104 -11.29 -0.84 0.62
N THR A 105 -11.04 -0.33 -0.56
CA THR A 105 -10.07 0.77 -0.76
C THR A 105 -10.53 2.05 -0.07
N SER A 106 -11.82 2.36 -0.16
CA SER A 106 -12.41 3.49 0.55
C SER A 106 -12.25 3.35 2.08
N SER A 107 -12.42 2.15 2.60
CA SER A 107 -12.19 1.85 4.03
C SER A 107 -10.73 2.07 4.42
N GLN A 108 -9.80 1.63 3.58
CA GLN A 108 -8.37 1.82 3.84
C GLN A 108 -7.98 3.29 3.78
N LEU A 109 -8.58 4.07 2.88
CA LEU A 109 -8.34 5.52 2.83
C LEU A 109 -8.79 6.19 4.12
N ARG A 110 -9.96 5.88 4.62
CA ARG A 110 -10.45 6.43 5.90
C ARG A 110 -9.52 6.07 7.06
N THR A 111 -9.02 4.85 7.08
CA THR A 111 -8.09 4.41 8.12
C THR A 111 -6.76 5.14 8.03
N ALA A 112 -6.23 5.33 6.81
CA ALA A 112 -5.02 6.11 6.59
C ALA A 112 -5.18 7.56 7.07
N GLU A 113 -6.32 8.17 6.77
CA GLU A 113 -6.64 9.54 7.24
C GLU A 113 -6.77 9.61 8.76
N TYR A 114 -7.39 8.63 9.38
CA TYR A 114 -7.52 8.55 10.83
C TYR A 114 -6.16 8.57 11.53
N TYR A 115 -5.18 7.86 10.99
CA TYR A 115 -3.83 7.80 11.54
C TYR A 115 -2.92 8.90 11.00
N HIS A 116 -3.45 9.86 10.27
CA HIS A 116 -2.70 10.99 9.71
C HIS A 116 -1.53 10.57 8.82
N THR A 117 -1.69 9.49 8.09
CA THR A 117 -0.69 9.07 7.09
C THR A 117 -0.55 10.17 6.04
N PRO A 118 0.65 10.69 5.78
CA PRO A 118 0.84 11.79 4.84
C PRO A 118 0.38 11.46 3.42
N ARG A 119 -0.36 12.39 2.82
CA ARG A 119 -0.86 12.24 1.46
C ARG A 119 -0.24 13.29 0.53
N VAL A 120 0.13 12.87 -0.66
CA VAL A 120 0.55 13.74 -1.74
C VAL A 120 -0.61 13.93 -2.70
N HIS A 121 -1.00 15.17 -2.98
CA HIS A 121 -2.06 15.49 -3.92
C HIS A 121 -1.53 15.81 -5.32
N ASN A 122 -0.31 16.38 -5.39
CA ASN A 122 0.37 16.68 -6.64
C ASN A 122 1.74 16.05 -6.63
N LEU A 123 2.03 15.22 -7.61
CA LEU A 123 3.29 14.51 -7.67
C LEU A 123 4.39 15.38 -8.29
N ILE A 124 5.25 15.92 -7.45
CA ILE A 124 6.46 16.62 -7.87
C ILE A 124 7.65 15.77 -7.42
N LEU A 125 8.20 15.00 -8.35
CA LEU A 125 9.19 13.96 -8.03
C LEU A 125 10.42 14.46 -7.29
N ASN A 126 10.92 15.63 -7.64
CA ASN A 126 12.14 16.19 -7.04
C ASN A 126 11.96 16.62 -5.57
N GLU A 127 10.76 16.73 -5.05
CA GLU A 127 10.52 17.00 -3.62
C GLU A 127 10.67 15.76 -2.75
N TYR A 128 10.57 14.56 -3.34
CA TYR A 128 10.55 13.28 -2.64
C TYR A 128 11.81 12.45 -2.89
N THR A 129 12.66 12.90 -3.77
CA THR A 129 13.92 12.27 -4.08
C THR A 129 15.08 13.07 -3.46
#